data_4e48b1dfa3ee9c05aa256476cd1f96d0
#
_entry.id   4e48b1dfa3ee9c05aa256476cd1f96d0
#
_cell.length_a   1.000
_cell.length_b   1.000
_cell.length_c   1.000
_cell.angle_alpha   90.00
_cell.angle_beta   90.00
_cell.angle_gamma   90.00
#
_symmetry.space_group_name_H-M   'P 1'
#
loop_
_entity.id
_entity.type
_entity.pdbx_description
1 polymer ?
#
loop_
_entity_poly.entity_id
_entity_poly.type
_entity_poly.pdbx_seq_one_letter_code
_entity_poly.pdbx_strand_id
1 'polypeptide(L)'
;MEAQPEAKRLFHLPVDSEHKATEFRPFSLSPPHMRAFHLAWLSLFACFFSTFSIPPLLAVIRRDLRLTDADVGNAGIASFAGAIFSRLAMGPVCDLLGPRTAIAALSLLTAPVVLSISLISSPQSFITIRFLIGFSLANFVANQFWMSSMFSGSVVGLANGVAAGWANVGSGFTQLIMPLIYTLITKFDISSSAAWRLAFLLPATFQAVTALMVLFYGQDLPDGNFERPQKPANKPKQNLLDDLFHGLKNYRGWILGLTYGYSFGVELTTDNIIAQYFYNRFDVNLQTAGAIAASFGLANCFSRPAGGLLSDEMGRRFGMRGRLWSLWVVQTVAGLLCVLLGRVDSLCGSVLVMCCFSFFVQAASGVTFGVVPFVSKRSLGVISGMTGSGGTIGAVATQLLLFSGSSKLSTETSISLMGVLMIVCTLSVALIYFPKWGGMFCGPSVGRYSSGEEEQDHSALLD
;
A
#
# COMPACT_ATOMS: atom_id res chain seq x y z
N MET A 1 -39.45 12.09 -31.97
CA MET A 1 -39.00 11.38 -30.72
C MET A 1 -38.07 12.37 -30.04
N GLU A 2 -38.62 13.11 -29.09
CA GLU A 2 -37.86 14.06 -28.28
C GLU A 2 -36.96 13.26 -27.36
N ALA A 3 -35.66 13.52 -27.38
CA ALA A 3 -34.71 13.00 -26.45
C ALA A 3 -35.08 13.51 -25.04
N GLN A 4 -35.45 12.62 -24.11
CA GLN A 4 -35.63 13.00 -22.73
C GLN A 4 -34.32 13.63 -22.21
N PRO A 5 -34.37 14.77 -21.52
CA PRO A 5 -33.18 15.38 -20.97
C PRO A 5 -32.57 14.43 -19.93
N GLU A 6 -31.34 13.98 -20.18
CA GLU A 6 -30.55 13.29 -19.18
C GLU A 6 -30.56 14.12 -17.90
N ALA A 7 -31.16 13.57 -16.83
CA ALA A 7 -31.16 14.19 -15.52
C ALA A 7 -29.69 14.37 -15.10
N LYS A 8 -29.17 15.61 -15.16
CA LYS A 8 -27.83 15.96 -14.68
C LYS A 8 -27.68 15.39 -13.26
N ARG A 9 -26.90 14.34 -13.11
CA ARG A 9 -26.49 13.84 -11.79
C ARG A 9 -25.72 14.97 -11.11
N LEU A 10 -26.31 15.57 -10.11
CA LEU A 10 -25.65 16.60 -9.31
C LEU A 10 -24.64 15.93 -8.38
N PHE A 11 -23.37 16.02 -8.72
CA PHE A 11 -22.29 15.63 -7.81
C PHE A 11 -22.08 16.70 -6.74
N HIS A 12 -21.79 16.28 -5.51
CA HIS A 12 -21.54 17.21 -4.40
C HIS A 12 -20.15 17.90 -4.47
N LEU A 13 -19.22 17.30 -5.21
CA LEU A 13 -17.91 17.86 -5.48
C LEU A 13 -17.81 18.29 -6.93
N PRO A 14 -16.96 19.29 -7.26
CA PRO A 14 -16.60 19.58 -8.63
C PRO A 14 -15.98 18.35 -9.29
N VAL A 15 -16.34 18.09 -10.55
CA VAL A 15 -15.88 16.91 -11.28
C VAL A 15 -15.32 17.32 -12.65
N ASP A 16 -14.46 16.47 -13.21
CA ASP A 16 -13.94 16.56 -14.58
C ASP A 16 -14.91 15.92 -15.59
N SER A 17 -14.49 15.83 -16.85
CA SER A 17 -15.27 15.23 -17.95
C SER A 17 -15.57 13.73 -17.75
N GLU A 18 -14.75 13.02 -16.96
CA GLU A 18 -14.96 11.61 -16.55
C GLU A 18 -15.75 11.49 -15.23
N HIS A 19 -16.35 12.58 -14.75
CA HIS A 19 -17.06 12.68 -13.47
C HIS A 19 -16.18 12.38 -12.23
N LYS A 20 -14.85 12.38 -12.36
CA LYS A 20 -13.92 12.24 -11.25
C LYS A 20 -13.82 13.55 -10.47
N ALA A 21 -13.77 13.46 -9.14
CA ALA A 21 -13.66 14.64 -8.29
C ALA A 21 -12.33 15.40 -8.52
N THR A 22 -12.42 16.71 -8.74
CA THR A 22 -11.26 17.60 -8.88
C THR A 22 -10.82 18.24 -7.58
N GLU A 23 -11.62 18.05 -6.50
CA GLU A 23 -11.31 18.46 -5.15
C GLU A 23 -11.33 17.28 -4.19
N PHE A 24 -10.47 17.32 -3.17
CA PHE A 24 -10.41 16.32 -2.12
C PHE A 24 -10.70 16.96 -0.77
N ARG A 25 -11.77 16.50 -0.10
CA ARG A 25 -12.25 17.03 1.19
C ARG A 25 -12.30 15.91 2.23
N PRO A 26 -11.18 15.59 2.92
CA PRO A 26 -11.01 14.38 3.73
C PRO A 26 -12.00 14.20 4.88
N PHE A 27 -12.65 15.26 5.35
CA PHE A 27 -13.64 15.20 6.43
C PHE A 27 -15.10 15.25 5.93
N SER A 28 -15.32 15.24 4.62
CA SER A 28 -16.65 15.17 4.00
C SER A 28 -17.06 13.72 3.77
N LEU A 29 -18.35 13.41 3.86
CA LEU A 29 -18.94 12.12 3.49
C LEU A 29 -19.70 12.18 2.15
N SER A 30 -19.44 13.20 1.34
CA SER A 30 -20.16 13.47 0.09
C SER A 30 -20.12 12.27 -0.87
N PRO A 31 -21.25 11.67 -1.24
CA PRO A 31 -21.31 10.61 -2.23
C PRO A 31 -21.10 11.15 -3.65
N PRO A 32 -20.60 10.33 -4.58
CA PRO A 32 -20.02 9.01 -4.37
C PRO A 32 -18.57 9.04 -3.90
N HIS A 33 -17.81 10.10 -4.21
CA HIS A 33 -16.35 10.18 -4.13
C HIS A 33 -15.81 10.03 -2.70
N MET A 34 -16.23 10.92 -1.78
CA MET A 34 -15.72 10.89 -0.41
C MET A 34 -16.25 9.69 0.38
N ARG A 35 -17.47 9.21 0.07
CA ARG A 35 -17.97 7.97 0.66
C ARG A 35 -17.11 6.78 0.24
N ALA A 36 -16.74 6.67 -1.04
CA ALA A 36 -15.82 5.65 -1.53
C ALA A 36 -14.46 5.75 -0.84
N PHE A 37 -13.91 6.98 -0.68
CA PHE A 37 -12.67 7.22 0.04
C PHE A 37 -12.73 6.68 1.49
N HIS A 38 -13.78 7.01 2.25
CA HIS A 38 -13.89 6.56 3.63
C HIS A 38 -14.04 5.05 3.75
N LEU A 39 -14.80 4.42 2.88
CA LEU A 39 -14.94 2.96 2.83
C LEU A 39 -13.61 2.29 2.44
N ALA A 40 -12.87 2.87 1.50
CA ALA A 40 -11.61 2.35 1.02
C ALA A 40 -10.54 2.35 2.14
N TRP A 41 -10.24 3.51 2.75
CA TRP A 41 -9.21 3.56 3.77
C TRP A 41 -9.58 2.77 5.03
N LEU A 42 -10.86 2.77 5.44
CA LEU A 42 -11.31 2.03 6.61
C LEU A 42 -11.21 0.51 6.41
N SER A 43 -11.57 0.00 5.23
CA SER A 43 -11.42 -1.43 4.92
C SER A 43 -9.96 -1.84 4.84
N LEU A 44 -9.11 -0.99 4.28
CA LEU A 44 -7.67 -1.24 4.23
C LEU A 44 -7.03 -1.16 5.62
N PHE A 45 -7.46 -0.22 6.47
CA PHE A 45 -7.08 -0.17 7.89
C PHE A 45 -7.43 -1.48 8.60
N ALA A 46 -8.65 -2.01 8.38
CA ALA A 46 -9.06 -3.29 8.96
C ALA A 46 -8.16 -4.46 8.49
N CYS A 47 -7.74 -4.45 7.23
CA CYS A 47 -6.80 -5.45 6.71
C CYS A 47 -5.40 -5.33 7.35
N PHE A 48 -4.89 -4.11 7.55
CA PHE A 48 -3.64 -3.90 8.29
C PHE A 48 -3.78 -4.32 9.75
N PHE A 49 -4.88 -3.93 10.40
CA PHE A 49 -5.17 -4.34 11.77
C PHE A 49 -5.17 -5.87 11.90
N SER A 50 -5.84 -6.60 11.00
CA SER A 50 -5.90 -8.06 11.02
C SER A 50 -4.55 -8.72 10.73
N THR A 51 -3.82 -8.24 9.71
CA THR A 51 -2.55 -8.85 9.29
C THR A 51 -1.45 -8.67 10.33
N PHE A 52 -1.40 -7.50 10.97
CA PHE A 52 -0.38 -7.16 11.95
C PHE A 52 -0.78 -7.42 13.41
N SER A 53 -1.93 -8.07 13.66
CA SER A 53 -2.38 -8.42 15.01
C SER A 53 -1.55 -9.51 15.69
N ILE A 54 -0.79 -10.31 14.94
CA ILE A 54 0.04 -11.41 15.45
C ILE A 54 1.31 -10.92 16.14
N PRO A 55 2.14 -10.01 15.56
CA PRO A 55 3.41 -9.58 16.15
C PRO A 55 3.33 -9.12 17.61
N PRO A 56 2.37 -8.30 18.04
CA PRO A 56 2.27 -7.86 19.44
C PRO A 56 2.04 -8.98 20.45
N LEU A 57 1.43 -10.07 20.02
CA LEU A 57 1.14 -11.25 20.85
C LEU A 57 2.10 -12.41 20.61
N LEU A 58 3.10 -12.22 19.74
CA LEU A 58 3.99 -13.30 19.29
C LEU A 58 4.72 -13.99 20.45
N ALA A 59 5.14 -13.26 21.48
CA ALA A 59 5.80 -13.84 22.65
C ALA A 59 4.91 -14.86 23.39
N VAL A 60 3.61 -14.58 23.50
CA VAL A 60 2.62 -15.45 24.12
C VAL A 60 2.32 -16.64 23.22
N ILE A 61 2.08 -16.39 21.93
CA ILE A 61 1.80 -17.43 20.91
C ILE A 61 2.98 -18.39 20.80
N ARG A 62 4.21 -17.86 20.75
CA ARG A 62 5.45 -18.64 20.69
C ARG A 62 5.58 -19.61 21.85
N ARG A 63 5.28 -19.16 23.06
CA ARG A 63 5.33 -20.01 24.28
C ARG A 63 4.27 -21.10 24.25
N ASP A 64 3.04 -20.76 23.85
CA ASP A 64 1.91 -21.69 23.84
C ASP A 64 2.08 -22.77 22.75
N LEU A 65 2.54 -22.41 21.56
CA LEU A 65 2.73 -23.31 20.43
C LEU A 65 4.15 -23.89 20.34
N ARG A 66 5.06 -23.53 21.26
CA ARG A 66 6.48 -23.94 21.27
C ARG A 66 7.20 -23.65 19.94
N LEU A 67 6.97 -22.45 19.38
CA LEU A 67 7.59 -22.06 18.11
C LEU A 67 9.09 -21.80 18.29
N THR A 68 9.87 -22.28 17.33
CA THR A 68 11.30 -21.95 17.20
C THR A 68 11.48 -20.59 16.52
N ASP A 69 12.69 -20.04 16.56
CA ASP A 69 13.02 -18.80 15.82
C ASP A 69 12.86 -19.01 14.32
N ALA A 70 13.16 -20.20 13.82
CA ALA A 70 12.96 -20.56 12.42
C ALA A 70 11.47 -20.57 12.04
N ASP A 71 10.58 -21.08 12.90
CA ASP A 71 9.14 -21.09 12.64
C ASP A 71 8.60 -19.66 12.56
N VAL A 72 9.04 -18.78 13.45
CA VAL A 72 8.66 -17.35 13.44
C VAL A 72 9.15 -16.65 12.17
N GLY A 73 10.41 -16.87 11.79
CA GLY A 73 10.98 -16.34 10.55
C GLY A 73 10.24 -16.82 9.31
N ASN A 74 10.00 -18.14 9.21
CA ASN A 74 9.28 -18.76 8.10
C ASN A 74 7.83 -18.27 8.02
N ALA A 75 7.16 -18.05 9.14
CA ALA A 75 5.81 -17.49 9.17
C ALA A 75 5.76 -16.04 8.67
N GLY A 76 6.78 -15.22 8.96
CA GLY A 76 6.93 -13.89 8.40
C GLY A 76 7.09 -13.92 6.88
N ILE A 77 8.00 -14.75 6.38
CA ILE A 77 8.24 -14.95 4.94
C ILE A 77 6.97 -15.46 4.25
N ALA A 78 6.27 -16.43 4.85
CA ALA A 78 5.03 -16.97 4.32
C ALA A 78 3.95 -15.89 4.16
N SER A 79 3.78 -15.01 5.15
CA SER A 79 2.84 -13.89 5.06
C SER A 79 3.14 -12.95 3.89
N PHE A 80 4.41 -12.60 3.70
CA PHE A 80 4.80 -11.76 2.56
C PHE A 80 4.69 -12.49 1.22
N ALA A 81 4.99 -13.79 1.17
CA ALA A 81 4.76 -14.58 -0.04
C ALA A 81 3.28 -14.58 -0.44
N GLY A 82 2.37 -14.82 0.52
CA GLY A 82 0.93 -14.69 0.29
C GLY A 82 0.52 -13.31 -0.23
N ALA A 83 1.11 -12.25 0.31
CA ALA A 83 0.87 -10.88 -0.13
C ALA A 83 1.35 -10.61 -1.57
N ILE A 84 2.50 -11.17 -1.98
CA ILE A 84 3.01 -11.00 -3.35
C ILE A 84 2.03 -11.61 -4.36
N PHE A 85 1.66 -12.90 -4.16
CA PHE A 85 0.75 -13.59 -5.07
C PHE A 85 -0.62 -12.91 -5.14
N SER A 86 -1.18 -12.55 -4.00
CA SER A 86 -2.51 -11.94 -3.95
C SER A 86 -2.54 -10.53 -4.56
N ARG A 87 -1.49 -9.72 -4.38
CA ARG A 87 -1.37 -8.39 -5.00
C ARG A 87 -1.27 -8.46 -6.52
N LEU A 88 -0.52 -9.42 -7.05
CA LEU A 88 -0.45 -9.65 -8.50
C LEU A 88 -1.81 -10.06 -9.06
N ALA A 89 -2.53 -10.95 -8.37
CA ALA A 89 -3.86 -11.39 -8.78
C ALA A 89 -4.92 -10.29 -8.64
N MET A 90 -4.80 -9.42 -7.61
CA MET A 90 -5.79 -8.39 -7.31
C MET A 90 -5.90 -7.34 -8.42
N GLY A 91 -4.80 -7.01 -9.10
CA GLY A 91 -4.81 -6.07 -10.22
C GLY A 91 -5.84 -6.44 -11.29
N PRO A 92 -5.69 -7.60 -11.95
CA PRO A 92 -6.66 -8.12 -12.92
C PRO A 92 -8.07 -8.29 -12.34
N VAL A 93 -8.20 -8.66 -11.05
CA VAL A 93 -9.50 -8.79 -10.39
C VAL A 93 -10.21 -7.44 -10.31
N CYS A 94 -9.49 -6.35 -10.00
CA CYS A 94 -10.07 -5.00 -10.00
C CYS A 94 -10.50 -4.54 -11.39
N ASP A 95 -9.70 -4.86 -12.42
CA ASP A 95 -10.04 -4.55 -13.81
C ASP A 95 -11.29 -5.35 -14.30
N LEU A 96 -11.59 -6.51 -13.66
CA LEU A 96 -12.71 -7.39 -14.03
C LEU A 96 -13.99 -7.13 -13.25
N LEU A 97 -13.90 -6.99 -11.93
CA LEU A 97 -15.03 -7.00 -11.00
C LEU A 97 -15.30 -5.64 -10.38
N GLY A 98 -14.40 -4.67 -10.62
CA GLY A 98 -14.40 -3.39 -9.93
C GLY A 98 -13.81 -3.48 -8.51
N PRO A 99 -13.34 -2.34 -7.97
CA PRO A 99 -12.63 -2.30 -6.69
C PRO A 99 -13.53 -2.62 -5.49
N ARG A 100 -14.79 -2.20 -5.50
CA ARG A 100 -15.78 -2.46 -4.45
C ARG A 100 -15.96 -3.96 -4.20
N THR A 101 -16.27 -4.68 -5.27
CA THR A 101 -16.50 -6.12 -5.20
C THR A 101 -15.21 -6.88 -4.86
N ALA A 102 -14.08 -6.46 -5.42
CA ALA A 102 -12.77 -7.06 -5.16
C ALA A 102 -12.37 -6.92 -3.66
N ILE A 103 -12.48 -5.71 -3.09
CA ILE A 103 -12.21 -5.45 -1.67
C ILE A 103 -13.12 -6.27 -0.77
N ALA A 104 -14.44 -6.23 -1.02
CA ALA A 104 -15.42 -6.93 -0.19
C ALA A 104 -15.20 -8.45 -0.23
N ALA A 105 -15.02 -9.02 -1.42
CA ALA A 105 -14.79 -10.46 -1.59
C ALA A 105 -13.51 -10.91 -0.88
N LEU A 106 -12.38 -10.22 -1.10
CA LEU A 106 -11.12 -10.59 -0.45
C LEU A 106 -11.20 -10.47 1.07
N SER A 107 -11.79 -9.38 1.58
CA SER A 107 -11.92 -9.18 3.03
C SER A 107 -12.83 -10.21 3.69
N LEU A 108 -13.96 -10.59 3.05
CA LEU A 108 -14.86 -11.65 3.53
C LEU A 108 -14.21 -13.03 3.47
N LEU A 109 -13.35 -13.29 2.47
CA LEU A 109 -12.60 -14.55 2.39
C LEU A 109 -11.49 -14.65 3.44
N THR A 110 -10.84 -13.53 3.75
CA THR A 110 -9.69 -13.52 4.67
C THR A 110 -10.08 -13.31 6.14
N ALA A 111 -11.23 -12.72 6.46
CA ALA A 111 -11.69 -12.56 7.84
C ALA A 111 -11.85 -13.90 8.59
N PRO A 112 -12.46 -14.96 8.03
CA PRO A 112 -12.47 -16.30 8.65
C PRO A 112 -11.08 -16.89 8.82
N VAL A 113 -10.14 -16.59 7.92
CA VAL A 113 -8.74 -17.03 8.05
C VAL A 113 -8.07 -16.36 9.25
N VAL A 114 -8.31 -15.06 9.47
CA VAL A 114 -7.84 -14.37 10.68
C VAL A 114 -8.41 -15.01 11.94
N LEU A 115 -9.70 -15.34 11.94
CA LEU A 115 -10.33 -16.02 13.06
C LEU A 115 -9.74 -17.42 13.29
N SER A 116 -9.37 -18.15 12.23
CA SER A 116 -8.81 -19.50 12.33
C SER A 116 -7.44 -19.55 13.05
N ILE A 117 -6.78 -18.40 13.29
CA ILE A 117 -5.62 -18.33 14.18
C ILE A 117 -5.98 -18.87 15.58
N SER A 118 -7.20 -18.67 16.04
CA SER A 118 -7.66 -19.20 17.34
C SER A 118 -7.65 -20.74 17.43
N LEU A 119 -7.64 -21.43 16.29
CA LEU A 119 -7.71 -22.89 16.19
C LEU A 119 -6.35 -23.56 15.97
N ILE A 120 -5.28 -22.79 15.81
CA ILE A 120 -3.95 -23.36 15.53
C ILE A 120 -3.38 -24.10 16.76
N SER A 121 -2.72 -25.23 16.46
CA SER A 121 -2.10 -26.11 17.48
C SER A 121 -0.68 -26.57 17.13
N SER A 122 -0.18 -26.22 15.93
CA SER A 122 1.14 -26.64 15.47
C SER A 122 1.90 -25.53 14.74
N PRO A 123 3.24 -25.58 14.66
CA PRO A 123 4.05 -24.65 13.89
C PRO A 123 3.65 -24.60 12.40
N GLN A 124 3.34 -25.76 11.80
CA GLN A 124 2.95 -25.84 10.37
C GLN A 124 1.62 -25.12 10.12
N SER A 125 0.62 -25.32 10.99
CA SER A 125 -0.66 -24.61 10.88
C SER A 125 -0.48 -23.10 11.07
N PHE A 126 0.43 -22.67 11.94
CA PHE A 126 0.79 -21.26 12.13
C PHE A 126 1.35 -20.66 10.84
N ILE A 127 2.34 -21.30 10.19
CA ILE A 127 2.95 -20.85 8.93
C ILE A 127 1.90 -20.79 7.81
N THR A 128 1.06 -21.82 7.68
CA THR A 128 0.01 -21.88 6.66
C THR A 128 -1.01 -20.74 6.81
N ILE A 129 -1.47 -20.50 8.02
CA ILE A 129 -2.43 -19.42 8.27
C ILE A 129 -1.79 -18.04 8.05
N ARG A 130 -0.52 -17.86 8.42
CA ARG A 130 0.22 -16.65 8.11
C ARG A 130 0.31 -16.36 6.61
N PHE A 131 0.54 -17.38 5.79
CA PHE A 131 0.50 -17.27 4.33
C PHE A 131 -0.87 -16.78 3.84
N LEU A 132 -1.96 -17.40 4.32
CA LEU A 132 -3.32 -17.04 3.91
C LEU A 132 -3.73 -15.64 4.39
N ILE A 133 -3.35 -15.23 5.60
CA ILE A 133 -3.59 -13.88 6.12
C ILE A 133 -2.87 -12.84 5.27
N GLY A 134 -1.70 -13.15 4.75
CA GLY A 134 -0.96 -12.29 3.85
C GLY A 134 -1.79 -11.84 2.63
N PHE A 135 -2.78 -12.63 2.21
CA PHE A 135 -3.68 -12.27 1.10
C PHE A 135 -4.47 -11.00 1.37
N SER A 136 -4.80 -10.69 2.63
CA SER A 136 -5.50 -9.44 3.00
C SER A 136 -4.77 -8.18 2.50
N LEU A 137 -3.44 -8.22 2.42
CA LEU A 137 -2.64 -7.07 1.99
C LEU A 137 -2.84 -6.69 0.52
N ALA A 138 -3.51 -7.54 -0.28
CA ALA A 138 -3.88 -7.21 -1.66
C ALA A 138 -4.99 -6.16 -1.74
N ASN A 139 -5.74 -5.92 -0.66
CA ASN A 139 -6.68 -4.80 -0.58
C ASN A 139 -6.02 -3.44 -0.79
N PHE A 140 -4.72 -3.33 -0.56
CA PHE A 140 -3.96 -2.13 -0.91
C PHE A 140 -4.05 -1.80 -2.41
N VAL A 141 -3.93 -2.81 -3.28
CA VAL A 141 -4.01 -2.63 -4.74
C VAL A 141 -5.39 -2.14 -5.15
N ALA A 142 -6.44 -2.78 -4.62
CA ALA A 142 -7.82 -2.40 -4.91
C ALA A 142 -8.17 -1.00 -4.35
N ASN A 143 -7.61 -0.63 -3.19
CA ASN A 143 -7.76 0.71 -2.61
C ASN A 143 -7.16 1.78 -3.54
N GLN A 144 -5.92 1.61 -3.99
CA GLN A 144 -5.25 2.55 -4.88
C GLN A 144 -5.94 2.64 -6.24
N PHE A 145 -6.44 1.51 -6.76
CA PHE A 145 -7.27 1.47 -7.95
C PHE A 145 -8.55 2.30 -7.75
N TRP A 146 -9.25 2.10 -6.63
CA TRP A 146 -10.51 2.79 -6.33
C TRP A 146 -10.33 4.30 -6.23
N MET A 147 -9.31 4.75 -5.53
CA MET A 147 -9.00 6.18 -5.44
C MET A 147 -8.66 6.77 -6.80
N SER A 148 -7.89 6.06 -7.63
CA SER A 148 -7.54 6.48 -8.98
C SER A 148 -8.73 6.50 -9.95
N SER A 149 -9.80 5.75 -9.65
CA SER A 149 -11.05 5.74 -10.42
C SER A 149 -12.02 6.84 -9.98
N MET A 150 -11.93 7.30 -8.73
CA MET A 150 -12.84 8.30 -8.15
C MET A 150 -12.31 9.73 -8.22
N PHE A 151 -10.99 9.93 -8.27
CA PHE A 151 -10.37 11.25 -8.21
C PHE A 151 -9.59 11.57 -9.48
N SER A 152 -9.68 12.83 -9.91
CA SER A 152 -9.01 13.30 -11.13
C SER A 152 -7.49 13.39 -10.95
N GLY A 153 -6.78 13.50 -12.07
CA GLY A 153 -5.32 13.64 -12.08
C GLY A 153 -4.77 14.82 -11.29
N SER A 154 -5.59 15.83 -10.98
CA SER A 154 -5.20 17.00 -10.19
C SER A 154 -5.06 16.73 -8.70
N VAL A 155 -5.77 15.73 -8.15
CA VAL A 155 -5.83 15.41 -6.72
C VAL A 155 -5.61 13.92 -6.40
N VAL A 156 -5.35 13.10 -7.41
CA VAL A 156 -5.23 11.64 -7.27
C VAL A 156 -4.06 11.23 -6.37
N GLY A 157 -2.96 11.97 -6.39
CA GLY A 157 -1.82 11.71 -5.52
C GLY A 157 -2.17 11.93 -4.06
N LEU A 158 -2.86 13.04 -3.75
CA LEU A 158 -3.35 13.31 -2.40
C LEU A 158 -4.37 12.26 -1.94
N ALA A 159 -5.34 11.92 -2.78
CA ALA A 159 -6.37 10.93 -2.44
C ALA A 159 -5.76 9.55 -2.14
N ASN A 160 -4.86 9.07 -3.00
CA ASN A 160 -4.10 7.83 -2.79
C ASN A 160 -3.21 7.89 -1.54
N GLY A 161 -2.50 9.02 -1.35
CA GLY A 161 -1.60 9.24 -0.22
C GLY A 161 -2.33 9.24 1.12
N VAL A 162 -3.49 9.93 1.23
CA VAL A 162 -4.30 9.96 2.45
C VAL A 162 -4.93 8.61 2.72
N ALA A 163 -5.54 7.97 1.70
CA ALA A 163 -6.17 6.66 1.88
C ALA A 163 -5.18 5.60 2.36
N ALA A 164 -3.99 5.51 1.73
CA ALA A 164 -2.97 4.58 2.15
C ALA A 164 -2.31 4.97 3.48
N GLY A 165 -2.06 6.27 3.72
CA GLY A 165 -1.43 6.76 4.94
C GLY A 165 -2.28 6.47 6.17
N TRP A 166 -3.57 6.83 6.13
CA TRP A 166 -4.51 6.56 7.22
C TRP A 166 -4.72 5.06 7.45
N ALA A 167 -4.76 4.28 6.39
CA ALA A 167 -4.87 2.83 6.51
C ALA A 167 -3.63 2.18 7.16
N ASN A 168 -2.42 2.64 6.83
CA ASN A 168 -1.18 2.10 7.39
C ASN A 168 -1.04 2.37 8.91
N VAL A 169 -1.72 3.38 9.45
CA VAL A 169 -1.82 3.59 10.91
C VAL A 169 -2.37 2.33 11.62
N GLY A 170 -3.15 1.50 10.91
CA GLY A 170 -3.67 0.22 11.43
C GLY A 170 -2.59 -0.72 11.96
N SER A 171 -1.40 -0.75 11.36
CA SER A 171 -0.27 -1.55 11.84
C SER A 171 0.26 -1.05 13.19
N GLY A 172 0.43 0.27 13.34
CA GLY A 172 0.83 0.90 14.62
C GLY A 172 -0.27 0.78 15.69
N PHE A 173 -1.53 1.00 15.31
CA PHE A 173 -2.69 0.83 16.19
C PHE A 173 -2.75 -0.59 16.79
N THR A 174 -2.44 -1.59 16.00
CA THR A 174 -2.41 -2.99 16.41
C THR A 174 -1.41 -3.24 17.54
N GLN A 175 -0.22 -2.63 17.47
CA GLN A 175 0.82 -2.77 18.49
C GLN A 175 0.36 -2.29 19.87
N LEU A 176 -0.54 -1.32 19.90
CA LEU A 176 -1.11 -0.80 21.14
C LEU A 176 -2.32 -1.61 21.61
N ILE A 177 -3.24 -1.91 20.71
CA ILE A 177 -4.57 -2.45 21.06
C ILE A 177 -4.52 -3.95 21.36
N MET A 178 -3.76 -4.76 20.62
CA MET A 178 -3.77 -6.21 20.85
C MET A 178 -3.27 -6.64 22.22
N PRO A 179 -2.17 -6.07 22.78
CA PRO A 179 -1.77 -6.35 24.16
C PRO A 179 -2.79 -5.90 25.19
N LEU A 180 -3.49 -4.76 24.95
CA LEU A 180 -4.54 -4.27 25.87
C LEU A 180 -5.73 -5.23 25.89
N ILE A 181 -6.19 -5.70 24.72
CA ILE A 181 -7.27 -6.68 24.60
C ILE A 181 -6.89 -7.97 25.32
N TYR A 182 -5.68 -8.49 25.05
CA TYR A 182 -5.17 -9.69 25.72
C TYR A 182 -5.17 -9.53 27.24
N THR A 183 -4.63 -8.41 27.75
CA THR A 183 -4.59 -8.11 29.19
C THR A 183 -6.00 -7.96 29.79
N LEU A 184 -6.93 -7.36 29.02
CA LEU A 184 -8.32 -7.23 29.46
C LEU A 184 -8.99 -8.62 29.61
N ILE A 185 -8.82 -9.49 28.61
CA ILE A 185 -9.39 -10.84 28.62
C ILE A 185 -8.84 -11.67 29.79
N THR A 186 -7.52 -11.58 30.07
CA THR A 186 -6.91 -12.31 31.19
C THR A 186 -7.42 -11.87 32.56
N LYS A 187 -7.95 -10.64 32.71
CA LYS A 187 -8.58 -10.18 33.97
C LYS A 187 -9.88 -10.91 34.32
N PHE A 188 -10.48 -11.64 33.38
CA PHE A 188 -11.67 -12.47 33.61
C PHE A 188 -11.33 -13.93 33.93
N ASP A 189 -10.16 -14.21 34.51
CA ASP A 189 -9.67 -15.54 34.87
C ASP A 189 -9.60 -16.56 33.72
N ILE A 190 -9.53 -16.03 32.48
CA ILE A 190 -9.36 -16.83 31.28
C ILE A 190 -7.88 -17.21 31.13
N SER A 191 -7.59 -18.46 30.80
CA SER A 191 -6.23 -18.94 30.62
C SER A 191 -5.50 -18.14 29.53
N SER A 192 -4.20 -17.93 29.67
CA SER A 192 -3.35 -17.23 28.71
C SER A 192 -3.51 -17.77 27.28
N SER A 193 -3.62 -19.09 27.12
CA SER A 193 -3.84 -19.77 25.85
C SER A 193 -5.19 -19.41 25.22
N ALA A 194 -6.27 -19.37 25.98
CA ALA A 194 -7.58 -18.96 25.47
C ALA A 194 -7.65 -17.45 25.24
N ALA A 195 -7.01 -16.64 26.09
CA ALA A 195 -7.05 -15.19 26.00
C ALA A 195 -6.44 -14.66 24.70
N TRP A 196 -5.27 -15.15 24.28
CA TRP A 196 -4.68 -14.69 23.01
C TRP A 196 -5.51 -15.16 21.81
N ARG A 197 -6.14 -16.35 21.86
CA ARG A 197 -7.02 -16.86 20.80
C ARG A 197 -8.27 -15.99 20.65
N LEU A 198 -8.92 -15.63 21.75
CA LEU A 198 -10.11 -14.77 21.76
C LEU A 198 -9.80 -13.35 21.28
N ALA A 199 -8.58 -12.85 21.50
CA ALA A 199 -8.19 -11.50 21.06
C ALA A 199 -8.32 -11.32 19.54
N PHE A 200 -8.17 -12.38 18.73
CA PHE A 200 -8.31 -12.32 17.27
C PHE A 200 -9.75 -12.19 16.79
N LEU A 201 -10.74 -12.38 17.66
CA LEU A 201 -12.14 -12.14 17.31
C LEU A 201 -12.39 -10.68 16.90
N LEU A 202 -11.72 -9.73 17.57
CA LEU A 202 -11.91 -8.30 17.25
C LEU A 202 -11.41 -7.93 15.87
N PRO A 203 -10.14 -8.18 15.46
CA PRO A 203 -9.70 -7.83 14.11
C PRO A 203 -10.47 -8.59 13.02
N ALA A 204 -10.82 -9.86 13.23
CA ALA A 204 -11.58 -10.65 12.27
C ALA A 204 -13.01 -10.08 12.06
N THR A 205 -13.73 -9.76 13.13
CA THR A 205 -15.07 -9.18 13.04
C THR A 205 -15.05 -7.78 12.46
N PHE A 206 -14.06 -6.95 12.83
CA PHE A 206 -13.89 -5.61 12.28
C PHE A 206 -13.63 -5.66 10.77
N GLN A 207 -12.79 -6.59 10.30
CA GLN A 207 -12.55 -6.79 8.87
C GLN A 207 -13.82 -7.25 8.14
N ALA A 208 -14.59 -8.16 8.70
CA ALA A 208 -15.84 -8.62 8.10
C ALA A 208 -16.89 -7.49 8.03
N VAL A 209 -17.04 -6.71 9.10
CA VAL A 209 -17.98 -5.57 9.14
C VAL A 209 -17.61 -4.52 8.10
N THR A 210 -16.34 -4.14 8.01
CA THR A 210 -15.89 -3.16 7.00
C THR A 210 -16.07 -3.68 5.57
N ALA A 211 -15.89 -4.98 5.33
CA ALA A 211 -16.16 -5.61 4.04
C ALA A 211 -17.64 -5.52 3.65
N LEU A 212 -18.56 -5.76 4.59
CA LEU A 212 -19.99 -5.60 4.38
C LEU A 212 -20.35 -4.14 4.13
N MET A 213 -19.75 -3.19 4.86
CA MET A 213 -19.94 -1.77 4.61
C MET A 213 -19.52 -1.39 3.18
N VAL A 214 -18.37 -1.88 2.71
CA VAL A 214 -17.92 -1.66 1.32
C VAL A 214 -18.92 -2.25 0.33
N LEU A 215 -19.42 -3.46 0.57
CA LEU A 215 -20.34 -4.15 -0.32
C LEU A 215 -21.69 -3.42 -0.45
N PHE A 216 -22.26 -2.94 0.66
CA PHE A 216 -23.59 -2.35 0.66
C PHE A 216 -23.59 -0.85 0.36
N TYR A 217 -22.60 -0.10 0.82
CA TYR A 217 -22.55 1.36 0.69
C TYR A 217 -21.56 1.86 -0.34
N GLY A 218 -20.65 1.00 -0.85
CA GLY A 218 -19.66 1.35 -1.85
C GLY A 218 -20.27 1.53 -3.24
N GLN A 219 -19.57 2.28 -4.08
CA GLN A 219 -19.84 2.45 -5.51
C GLN A 219 -18.48 2.40 -6.23
N ASP A 220 -18.40 1.63 -7.33
CA ASP A 220 -17.11 1.39 -8.00
C ASP A 220 -16.57 2.62 -8.74
N LEU A 221 -17.45 3.31 -9.45
CA LEU A 221 -17.15 4.45 -10.33
C LEU A 221 -18.04 5.65 -9.97
N PRO A 222 -17.66 6.88 -10.34
CA PRO A 222 -18.50 8.06 -10.13
C PRO A 222 -19.92 7.91 -10.67
N ASP A 223 -20.09 7.23 -11.79
CA ASP A 223 -21.37 7.06 -12.49
C ASP A 223 -22.19 5.86 -12.04
N GLY A 224 -21.63 4.96 -11.22
CA GLY A 224 -22.33 3.76 -10.77
C GLY A 224 -21.40 2.62 -10.43
N ASN A 225 -21.95 1.41 -10.42
CA ASN A 225 -21.18 0.22 -10.19
C ASN A 225 -20.57 -0.28 -11.51
N PHE A 226 -19.52 -1.06 -11.37
CA PHE A 226 -18.81 -1.65 -12.49
C PHE A 226 -19.74 -2.68 -13.17
N GLU A 227 -20.40 -2.25 -14.23
CA GLU A 227 -21.19 -3.14 -15.09
C GLU A 227 -20.24 -3.68 -16.17
N ARG A 228 -20.17 -5.00 -16.30
CA ARG A 228 -19.54 -5.57 -17.50
C ARG A 228 -20.26 -4.96 -18.71
N PRO A 229 -19.57 -4.30 -19.64
CA PRO A 229 -20.23 -3.77 -20.80
C PRO A 229 -21.03 -4.90 -21.46
N GLN A 230 -22.36 -4.79 -21.43
CA GLN A 230 -23.22 -5.61 -22.28
C GLN A 230 -22.77 -5.30 -23.70
N LYS A 231 -22.15 -6.26 -24.35
CA LYS A 231 -21.48 -6.13 -25.63
C LYS A 231 -22.42 -5.52 -26.67
N PRO A 232 -22.07 -4.39 -27.30
CA PRO A 232 -22.50 -4.19 -28.67
C PRO A 232 -21.89 -5.35 -29.48
N ALA A 233 -22.71 -6.03 -30.29
CA ALA A 233 -22.36 -7.26 -31.01
C ALA A 233 -21.12 -7.16 -31.94
N ASN A 234 -20.48 -6.02 -32.05
CA ASN A 234 -19.41 -5.72 -32.99
C ASN A 234 -18.09 -5.21 -32.39
N LYS A 235 -17.89 -5.22 -31.05
CA LYS A 235 -16.55 -4.93 -30.50
C LYS A 235 -15.81 -6.22 -30.18
N PRO A 236 -14.51 -6.35 -30.58
CA PRO A 236 -13.72 -7.52 -30.24
C PRO A 236 -13.72 -7.75 -28.71
N LYS A 237 -13.80 -9.03 -28.32
CA LYS A 237 -13.70 -9.41 -26.90
C LYS A 237 -12.39 -8.84 -26.34
N GLN A 238 -12.48 -7.87 -25.45
CA GLN A 238 -11.34 -7.50 -24.63
C GLN A 238 -10.98 -8.76 -23.81
N ASN A 239 -9.88 -9.40 -24.15
CA ASN A 239 -9.41 -10.58 -23.46
C ASN A 239 -8.63 -10.09 -22.24
N LEU A 240 -9.05 -10.52 -21.05
CA LEU A 240 -8.33 -10.24 -19.80
C LEU A 240 -6.82 -10.54 -19.91
N LEU A 241 -6.47 -11.59 -20.66
CA LEU A 241 -5.08 -11.94 -20.93
C LEU A 241 -4.35 -10.84 -21.72
N ASP A 242 -5.01 -10.18 -22.67
CA ASP A 242 -4.41 -9.10 -23.46
C ASP A 242 -4.14 -7.89 -22.59
N ASP A 243 -5.07 -7.54 -21.68
CA ASP A 243 -4.88 -6.43 -20.73
C ASP A 243 -3.78 -6.74 -19.71
N LEU A 244 -3.71 -7.99 -19.23
CA LEU A 244 -2.64 -8.47 -18.39
C LEU A 244 -1.29 -8.40 -19.11
N PHE A 245 -1.19 -8.94 -20.34
CA PHE A 245 0.04 -8.88 -21.13
C PHE A 245 0.44 -7.44 -21.49
N HIS A 246 -0.54 -6.57 -21.77
CA HIS A 246 -0.29 -5.16 -22.03
C HIS A 246 0.33 -4.48 -20.79
N GLY A 247 -0.23 -4.70 -19.60
CA GLY A 247 0.33 -4.19 -18.35
C GLY A 247 1.74 -4.75 -18.06
N LEU A 248 1.93 -6.07 -18.18
CA LEU A 248 3.22 -6.74 -17.92
C LEU A 248 4.32 -6.31 -18.91
N LYS A 249 3.99 -5.96 -20.15
CA LYS A 249 4.96 -5.44 -21.13
C LYS A 249 5.35 -3.99 -20.86
N ASN A 250 4.61 -3.26 -20.03
CA ASN A 250 4.88 -1.86 -19.78
C ASN A 250 6.07 -1.71 -18.82
N TYR A 251 7.23 -1.33 -19.33
CA TYR A 251 8.46 -1.19 -18.56
C TYR A 251 8.37 -0.16 -17.43
N ARG A 252 7.47 0.84 -17.55
CA ARG A 252 7.23 1.84 -16.51
C ARG A 252 6.69 1.21 -15.23
N GLY A 253 5.81 0.20 -15.37
CA GLY A 253 5.30 -0.58 -14.24
C GLY A 253 6.40 -1.32 -13.49
N TRP A 254 7.37 -1.89 -14.19
CA TRP A 254 8.53 -2.55 -13.57
C TRP A 254 9.44 -1.58 -12.83
N ILE A 255 9.71 -0.40 -13.41
CA ILE A 255 10.50 0.64 -12.74
C ILE A 255 9.77 1.14 -11.49
N LEU A 256 8.46 1.41 -11.56
CA LEU A 256 7.68 1.81 -10.40
C LEU A 256 7.60 0.70 -9.34
N GLY A 257 7.52 -0.57 -9.75
CA GLY A 257 7.60 -1.72 -8.86
C GLY A 257 8.94 -1.79 -8.12
N LEU A 258 10.05 -1.60 -8.84
CA LEU A 258 11.40 -1.53 -8.25
C LEU A 258 11.54 -0.34 -7.30
N THR A 259 11.10 0.84 -7.73
CA THR A 259 11.13 2.07 -6.93
C THR A 259 10.32 1.90 -5.65
N TYR A 260 9.13 1.32 -5.75
CA TYR A 260 8.27 1.04 -4.59
C TYR A 260 8.83 -0.07 -3.69
N GLY A 261 9.61 -1.01 -4.25
CA GLY A 261 10.37 -2.00 -3.50
C GLY A 261 11.39 -1.36 -2.55
N TYR A 262 11.97 -0.25 -2.97
CA TYR A 262 12.95 0.51 -2.19
C TYR A 262 12.40 1.80 -1.56
N SER A 263 11.09 1.95 -1.46
CA SER A 263 10.42 2.89 -0.55
C SER A 263 9.57 2.12 0.46
N PHE A 264 8.48 1.51 0.01
CA PHE A 264 7.60 0.73 0.89
C PHE A 264 8.25 -0.55 1.44
N GLY A 265 9.07 -1.24 0.63
CA GLY A 265 9.82 -2.41 1.09
C GLY A 265 10.84 -2.06 2.19
N VAL A 266 11.50 -0.94 2.05
CA VAL A 266 12.42 -0.41 3.08
C VAL A 266 11.64 0.03 4.33
N GLU A 267 10.47 0.65 4.17
CA GLU A 267 9.56 0.98 5.29
C GLU A 267 9.19 -0.27 6.08
N LEU A 268 8.69 -1.32 5.42
CA LEU A 268 8.33 -2.59 6.08
C LEU A 268 9.52 -3.27 6.75
N THR A 269 10.70 -3.22 6.14
CA THR A 269 11.92 -3.78 6.73
C THR A 269 12.30 -3.00 7.99
N THR A 270 12.25 -1.67 7.92
CA THR A 270 12.56 -0.79 9.06
C THR A 270 11.58 -1.02 10.21
N ASP A 271 10.29 -1.12 9.96
CA ASP A 271 9.28 -1.44 10.99
C ASP A 271 9.62 -2.73 11.75
N ASN A 272 10.22 -3.72 11.08
CA ASN A 272 10.60 -4.97 11.72
C ASN A 272 11.88 -4.90 12.56
N ILE A 273 12.83 -4.04 12.21
CA ILE A 273 14.16 -4.05 12.83
C ILE A 273 14.41 -2.88 13.78
N ILE A 274 13.68 -1.76 13.64
CA ILE A 274 14.06 -0.49 14.27
C ILE A 274 13.98 -0.53 15.79
N ALA A 275 13.00 -1.22 16.38
CA ALA A 275 12.89 -1.38 17.83
C ALA A 275 14.09 -2.12 18.38
N GLN A 276 14.47 -3.24 17.77
CA GLN A 276 15.63 -4.03 18.17
C GLN A 276 16.95 -3.29 17.97
N TYR A 277 17.05 -2.51 16.88
CA TYR A 277 18.20 -1.64 16.63
C TYR A 277 18.44 -0.65 17.76
N PHE A 278 17.41 0.11 18.19
CA PHE A 278 17.53 1.05 19.29
C PHE A 278 17.80 0.35 20.63
N TYR A 279 17.11 -0.75 20.90
CA TYR A 279 17.33 -1.56 22.11
C TYR A 279 18.78 -2.02 22.24
N ASN A 280 19.33 -2.63 21.17
CA ASN A 280 20.66 -3.23 21.20
C ASN A 280 21.81 -2.21 21.15
N ARG A 281 21.61 -1.10 20.39
CA ARG A 281 22.69 -0.14 20.15
C ARG A 281 22.84 0.90 21.26
N PHE A 282 21.73 1.34 21.84
CA PHE A 282 21.71 2.45 22.79
C PHE A 282 21.36 2.01 24.21
N ASP A 283 21.23 0.72 24.46
CA ASP A 283 20.91 0.15 25.78
C ASP A 283 19.67 0.80 26.44
N VAL A 284 18.69 1.22 25.63
CA VAL A 284 17.42 1.75 26.08
C VAL A 284 16.50 0.62 26.50
N ASN A 285 15.58 0.88 27.46
CA ASN A 285 14.62 -0.13 27.84
C ASN A 285 13.65 -0.47 26.70
N LEU A 286 13.03 -1.66 26.77
CA LEU A 286 12.13 -2.16 25.74
C LEU A 286 10.94 -1.23 25.45
N GLN A 287 10.43 -0.54 26.46
CA GLN A 287 9.30 0.40 26.29
C GLN A 287 9.72 1.62 25.49
N THR A 288 10.89 2.18 25.78
CA THR A 288 11.45 3.33 25.05
C THR A 288 11.77 2.95 23.61
N ALA A 289 12.39 1.78 23.38
CA ALA A 289 12.66 1.27 22.04
C ALA A 289 11.36 1.08 21.23
N GLY A 290 10.33 0.54 21.86
CA GLY A 290 9.00 0.37 21.27
C GLY A 290 8.32 1.70 20.94
N ALA A 291 8.41 2.70 21.83
CA ALA A 291 7.86 4.03 21.60
C ALA A 291 8.56 4.75 20.43
N ILE A 292 9.89 4.63 20.34
CA ILE A 292 10.66 5.14 19.21
C ILE A 292 10.22 4.46 17.90
N ALA A 293 10.11 3.14 17.90
CA ALA A 293 9.66 2.37 16.74
C ALA A 293 8.22 2.74 16.33
N ALA A 294 7.31 2.91 17.30
CA ALA A 294 5.93 3.32 17.02
C ALA A 294 5.86 4.69 16.32
N SER A 295 6.74 5.64 16.67
CA SER A 295 6.79 6.95 16.02
C SER A 295 7.10 6.85 14.53
N PHE A 296 7.92 5.87 14.11
CA PHE A 296 8.19 5.61 12.70
C PHE A 296 6.92 5.22 11.93
N GLY A 297 6.15 4.25 12.42
CA GLY A 297 4.92 3.79 11.77
C GLY A 297 3.79 4.84 11.79
N LEU A 298 3.63 5.56 12.90
CA LEU A 298 2.59 6.60 13.03
C LEU A 298 2.79 7.80 12.12
N ALA A 299 4.03 8.08 11.70
CA ALA A 299 4.33 9.14 10.74
C ALA A 299 3.60 8.97 9.39
N ASN A 300 3.19 7.75 9.04
CA ASN A 300 2.37 7.46 7.84
C ASN A 300 1.11 8.31 7.73
N CYS A 301 0.52 8.70 8.87
CA CYS A 301 -0.67 9.53 8.90
C CYS A 301 -0.49 10.87 8.16
N PHE A 302 0.72 11.42 8.17
CA PHE A 302 1.05 12.71 7.58
C PHE A 302 1.99 12.60 6.38
N SER A 303 2.94 11.68 6.42
CA SER A 303 4.03 11.59 5.44
C SER A 303 3.54 11.16 4.07
N ARG A 304 2.70 10.12 3.99
CA ARG A 304 2.11 9.67 2.70
C ARG A 304 1.19 10.71 2.09
N PRO A 305 0.26 11.33 2.84
CA PRO A 305 -0.51 12.48 2.36
C PRO A 305 0.36 13.62 1.83
N ALA A 306 1.43 13.99 2.54
CA ALA A 306 2.36 15.03 2.12
C ALA A 306 3.06 14.68 0.79
N GLY A 307 3.46 13.40 0.62
CA GLY A 307 4.02 12.90 -0.63
C GLY A 307 3.03 12.99 -1.80
N GLY A 308 1.79 12.57 -1.57
CA GLY A 308 0.71 12.67 -2.55
C GLY A 308 0.41 14.11 -2.97
N LEU A 309 0.28 15.00 -1.98
CA LEU A 309 0.09 16.44 -2.21
C LEU A 309 1.26 17.06 -2.99
N LEU A 310 2.50 16.73 -2.63
CA LEU A 310 3.69 17.16 -3.35
C LEU A 310 3.65 16.71 -4.82
N SER A 311 3.29 15.45 -5.06
CA SER A 311 3.16 14.91 -6.41
C SER A 311 2.13 15.68 -7.23
N ASP A 312 0.96 15.98 -6.66
CA ASP A 312 -0.11 16.69 -7.35
C ASP A 312 0.26 18.16 -7.61
N GLU A 313 0.84 18.84 -6.63
CA GLU A 313 1.27 20.24 -6.77
C GLU A 313 2.40 20.39 -7.82
N MET A 314 3.38 19.50 -7.79
CA MET A 314 4.45 19.48 -8.80
C MET A 314 3.92 19.06 -10.17
N GLY A 315 2.92 18.16 -10.19
CA GLY A 315 2.20 17.79 -11.40
C GLY A 315 1.44 18.96 -12.02
N ARG A 316 0.81 19.79 -11.20
CA ARG A 316 0.09 21.01 -11.63
C ARG A 316 1.03 22.06 -12.22
N ARG A 317 2.22 22.26 -11.62
CA ARG A 317 3.19 23.29 -12.04
C ARG A 317 4.04 22.86 -13.24
N PHE A 318 4.50 21.61 -13.23
CA PHE A 318 5.53 21.11 -14.16
C PHE A 318 5.11 19.86 -14.92
N GLY A 319 3.84 19.47 -14.86
CA GLY A 319 3.32 18.27 -15.48
C GLY A 319 3.97 16.97 -14.96
N MET A 320 4.02 15.95 -15.80
CA MET A 320 4.61 14.65 -15.43
C MET A 320 6.08 14.76 -15.03
N ARG A 321 6.83 15.68 -15.64
CA ARG A 321 8.23 15.95 -15.26
C ARG A 321 8.34 16.32 -13.78
N GLY A 322 7.45 17.17 -13.26
CA GLY A 322 7.42 17.54 -11.85
C GLY A 322 7.16 16.37 -10.92
N ARG A 323 6.24 15.47 -11.28
CA ARG A 323 5.95 14.25 -10.51
C ARG A 323 7.18 13.32 -10.43
N LEU A 324 7.87 13.11 -11.56
CA LEU A 324 9.07 12.26 -11.61
C LEU A 324 10.23 12.85 -10.82
N TRP A 325 10.46 14.17 -10.92
CA TRP A 325 11.47 14.85 -10.11
C TRP A 325 11.15 14.78 -8.61
N SER A 326 9.89 14.94 -8.22
CA SER A 326 9.47 14.80 -6.82
C SER A 326 9.78 13.40 -6.30
N LEU A 327 9.47 12.36 -7.07
CA LEU A 327 9.76 10.98 -6.70
C LEU A 327 11.25 10.76 -6.53
N TRP A 328 12.05 11.21 -7.50
CA TRP A 328 13.50 11.06 -7.48
C TRP A 328 14.14 11.77 -6.29
N VAL A 329 13.78 13.03 -6.04
CA VAL A 329 14.33 13.83 -4.93
C VAL A 329 13.94 13.25 -3.58
N VAL A 330 12.64 13.00 -3.35
CA VAL A 330 12.13 12.51 -2.06
C VAL A 330 12.75 11.17 -1.69
N GLN A 331 12.84 10.25 -2.64
CA GLN A 331 13.40 8.92 -2.40
C GLN A 331 14.93 8.95 -2.26
N THR A 332 15.63 9.83 -2.97
CA THR A 332 17.08 10.03 -2.80
C THR A 332 17.40 10.59 -1.41
N VAL A 333 16.64 11.60 -0.96
CA VAL A 333 16.78 12.15 0.39
C VAL A 333 16.51 11.08 1.45
N ALA A 334 15.47 10.28 1.28
CA ALA A 334 15.20 9.14 2.17
C ALA A 334 16.38 8.16 2.23
N GLY A 335 16.96 7.82 1.07
CA GLY A 335 18.13 6.96 1.00
C GLY A 335 19.36 7.54 1.73
N LEU A 336 19.62 8.84 1.56
CA LEU A 336 20.70 9.53 2.29
C LEU A 336 20.49 9.54 3.80
N LEU A 337 19.25 9.79 4.25
CA LEU A 337 18.88 9.74 5.67
C LEU A 337 19.00 8.33 6.24
N CYS A 338 18.67 7.30 5.45
CA CYS A 338 18.86 5.90 5.83
C CYS A 338 20.36 5.56 6.00
N VAL A 339 21.23 6.02 5.08
CA VAL A 339 22.69 5.89 5.23
C VAL A 339 23.17 6.59 6.51
N LEU A 340 22.68 7.79 6.75
CA LEU A 340 23.05 8.57 7.94
C LEU A 340 22.59 7.90 9.24
N LEU A 341 21.38 7.31 9.25
CA LEU A 341 20.84 6.58 10.42
C LEU A 341 21.77 5.46 10.88
N GLY A 342 22.36 4.72 9.95
CA GLY A 342 23.34 3.69 10.27
C GLY A 342 24.72 4.22 10.72
N ARG A 343 24.97 5.53 10.68
CA ARG A 343 26.28 6.15 10.99
C ARG A 343 26.25 7.02 12.26
N VAL A 344 25.07 7.47 12.69
CA VAL A 344 24.95 8.35 13.87
C VAL A 344 25.09 7.53 15.16
N ASP A 345 25.97 7.97 16.07
CA ASP A 345 26.30 7.26 17.32
C ASP A 345 25.55 7.79 18.54
N SER A 346 24.88 8.93 18.46
CA SER A 346 24.11 9.48 19.57
C SER A 346 22.63 9.07 19.49
N LEU A 347 22.02 8.71 20.62
CA LEU A 347 20.61 8.32 20.68
C LEU A 347 19.69 9.44 20.13
N CYS A 348 19.89 10.68 20.61
CA CYS A 348 19.08 11.82 20.21
C CYS A 348 19.19 12.10 18.70
N GLY A 349 20.43 12.05 18.17
CA GLY A 349 20.70 12.20 16.74
C GLY A 349 20.07 11.08 15.90
N SER A 350 20.17 9.82 16.35
CA SER A 350 19.58 8.67 15.65
C SER A 350 18.05 8.76 15.63
N VAL A 351 17.41 9.16 16.72
CA VAL A 351 15.95 9.36 16.77
C VAL A 351 15.54 10.48 15.81
N LEU A 352 16.24 11.62 15.81
CA LEU A 352 15.95 12.71 14.88
C LEU A 352 16.09 12.30 13.42
N VAL A 353 17.22 11.64 13.08
CA VAL A 353 17.46 11.15 11.72
C VAL A 353 16.41 10.10 11.32
N MET A 354 16.04 9.20 12.23
CA MET A 354 14.98 8.22 12.00
C MET A 354 13.62 8.90 11.73
N CYS A 355 13.24 9.92 12.47
CA CYS A 355 11.98 10.67 12.22
C CYS A 355 12.00 11.35 10.85
N CYS A 356 13.12 11.98 10.47
CA CYS A 356 13.28 12.56 9.13
C CYS A 356 13.23 11.48 8.05
N PHE A 357 13.94 10.39 8.25
CA PHE A 357 13.94 9.23 7.33
C PHE A 357 12.52 8.67 7.16
N SER A 358 11.80 8.46 8.26
CA SER A 358 10.41 8.01 8.26
C SER A 358 9.53 8.90 7.39
N PHE A 359 9.64 10.23 7.56
CA PHE A 359 8.87 11.18 6.76
C PHE A 359 9.15 11.02 5.27
N PHE A 360 10.40 11.00 4.86
CA PHE A 360 10.75 10.96 3.43
C PHE A 360 10.49 9.59 2.78
N VAL A 361 10.74 8.47 3.46
CA VAL A 361 10.52 7.13 2.88
C VAL A 361 9.03 6.85 2.67
N GLN A 362 8.19 7.30 3.60
CA GLN A 362 6.74 7.18 3.49
C GLN A 362 6.16 8.17 2.48
N ALA A 363 6.70 9.40 2.43
CA ALA A 363 6.33 10.38 1.39
C ALA A 363 6.67 9.85 -0.02
N ALA A 364 7.82 9.19 -0.22
CA ALA A 364 8.17 8.57 -1.49
C ALA A 364 7.12 7.53 -1.94
N SER A 365 6.58 6.75 -1.00
CA SER A 365 5.48 5.83 -1.26
C SER A 365 4.22 6.56 -1.75
N GLY A 366 3.88 7.71 -1.15
CA GLY A 366 2.78 8.56 -1.58
C GLY A 366 2.99 9.15 -2.99
N VAL A 367 4.20 9.67 -3.26
CA VAL A 367 4.56 10.20 -4.59
C VAL A 367 4.49 9.12 -5.67
N THR A 368 4.91 7.88 -5.38
CA THR A 368 4.86 6.77 -6.34
C THR A 368 3.43 6.53 -6.83
N PHE A 369 2.45 6.48 -5.93
CA PHE A 369 1.05 6.32 -6.31
C PHE A 369 0.40 7.62 -6.85
N GLY A 370 1.08 8.73 -6.81
CA GLY A 370 0.78 9.93 -7.61
C GLY A 370 1.20 9.80 -9.08
N VAL A 371 2.07 8.84 -9.44
CA VAL A 371 2.53 8.57 -10.82
C VAL A 371 1.83 7.36 -11.44
N VAL A 372 1.59 6.30 -10.67
CA VAL A 372 1.01 5.03 -11.12
C VAL A 372 -0.24 5.20 -12.00
N PRO A 373 -1.24 6.04 -11.67
CA PRO A 373 -2.46 6.18 -12.45
C PRO A 373 -2.26 6.67 -13.89
N PHE A 374 -1.12 7.30 -14.16
CA PHE A 374 -0.79 7.85 -15.47
C PHE A 374 -0.04 6.88 -16.40
N VAL A 375 0.30 5.68 -15.91
CA VAL A 375 1.08 4.70 -16.70
C VAL A 375 0.22 4.02 -17.75
N SER A 376 -0.97 3.57 -17.40
CA SER A 376 -1.94 2.98 -18.32
C SER A 376 -3.34 3.03 -17.71
N LYS A 377 -4.31 3.61 -18.40
CA LYS A 377 -5.71 3.55 -18.00
C LYS A 377 -6.30 2.15 -18.22
N ARG A 378 -5.92 1.50 -19.34
CA ARG A 378 -6.41 0.20 -19.75
C ARG A 378 -6.04 -0.92 -18.76
N SER A 379 -4.83 -0.85 -18.19
CA SER A 379 -4.26 -1.88 -17.30
C SER A 379 -3.91 -1.30 -15.93
N LEU A 380 -4.70 -0.35 -15.41
CA LEU A 380 -4.43 0.34 -14.15
C LEU A 380 -4.28 -0.63 -12.98
N GLY A 381 -5.16 -1.64 -12.90
CA GLY A 381 -5.09 -2.68 -11.89
C GLY A 381 -3.80 -3.48 -11.96
N VAL A 382 -3.41 -3.91 -13.17
CA VAL A 382 -2.16 -4.66 -13.39
C VAL A 382 -0.94 -3.85 -12.94
N ILE A 383 -0.85 -2.57 -13.36
CA ILE A 383 0.27 -1.68 -12.97
C ILE A 383 0.29 -1.44 -11.46
N SER A 384 -0.86 -1.22 -10.84
CA SER A 384 -0.98 -1.07 -9.39
C SER A 384 -0.59 -2.35 -8.65
N GLY A 385 -0.97 -3.52 -9.18
CA GLY A 385 -0.60 -4.84 -8.67
C GLY A 385 0.91 -5.09 -8.77
N MET A 386 1.53 -4.78 -9.91
CA MET A 386 2.98 -4.87 -10.11
C MET A 386 3.74 -3.96 -9.13
N THR A 387 3.30 -2.71 -8.99
CA THR A 387 3.91 -1.74 -8.08
C THR A 387 3.77 -2.20 -6.63
N GLY A 388 2.57 -2.60 -6.21
CA GLY A 388 2.31 -3.07 -4.85
C GLY A 388 3.06 -4.35 -4.49
N SER A 389 3.16 -5.31 -5.44
CA SER A 389 3.95 -6.54 -5.26
C SER A 389 5.44 -6.24 -5.21
N GLY A 390 5.92 -5.30 -6.04
CA GLY A 390 7.29 -4.83 -6.01
C GLY A 390 7.70 -4.36 -4.61
N GLY A 391 6.82 -3.60 -3.92
CA GLY A 391 7.03 -3.20 -2.53
C GLY A 391 7.25 -4.37 -1.58
N THR A 392 6.43 -5.40 -1.68
CA THR A 392 6.55 -6.58 -0.81
C THR A 392 7.77 -7.44 -1.16
N ILE A 393 8.08 -7.58 -2.46
CA ILE A 393 9.30 -8.27 -2.93
C ILE A 393 10.54 -7.56 -2.42
N GLY A 394 10.56 -6.21 -2.49
CA GLY A 394 11.65 -5.39 -1.97
C GLY A 394 11.87 -5.61 -0.47
N ALA A 395 10.80 -5.69 0.33
CA ALA A 395 10.89 -5.99 1.75
C ALA A 395 11.53 -7.35 2.02
N VAL A 396 11.05 -8.41 1.36
CA VAL A 396 11.58 -9.77 1.50
C VAL A 396 13.05 -9.82 1.08
N ALA A 397 13.37 -9.26 -0.09
CA ALA A 397 14.74 -9.25 -0.60
C ALA A 397 15.69 -8.50 0.36
N THR A 398 15.31 -7.31 0.82
CA THR A 398 16.12 -6.51 1.74
C THR A 398 16.33 -7.25 3.06
N GLN A 399 15.27 -7.85 3.61
CA GLN A 399 15.33 -8.57 4.87
C GLN A 399 16.20 -9.82 4.78
N LEU A 400 16.08 -10.60 3.69
CA LEU A 400 16.90 -11.78 3.46
C LEU A 400 18.37 -11.44 3.18
N LEU A 401 18.64 -10.41 2.40
CA LEU A 401 20.02 -10.04 2.01
C LEU A 401 20.79 -9.34 3.13
N LEU A 402 20.13 -8.48 3.90
CA LEU A 402 20.81 -7.57 4.83
C LEU A 402 20.59 -7.91 6.30
N PHE A 403 19.46 -8.55 6.67
CA PHE A 403 19.06 -8.75 8.06
C PHE A 403 18.79 -10.23 8.42
N SER A 404 19.12 -11.17 7.53
CA SER A 404 19.03 -12.60 7.86
C SER A 404 20.17 -13.02 8.79
N GLY A 405 19.96 -14.06 9.58
CA GLY A 405 20.98 -14.61 10.49
C GLY A 405 22.25 -15.14 9.79
N SER A 406 22.22 -15.29 8.47
CA SER A 406 23.38 -15.62 7.63
C SER A 406 24.22 -14.40 7.23
N SER A 407 23.71 -13.19 7.42
CA SER A 407 24.43 -11.95 7.15
C SER A 407 25.52 -11.73 8.21
N LYS A 408 26.77 -11.56 7.78
CA LYS A 408 27.90 -11.22 8.67
C LYS A 408 28.00 -9.72 8.94
N LEU A 409 27.06 -8.92 8.46
CA LEU A 409 27.06 -7.47 8.59
C LEU A 409 26.46 -7.04 9.92
N SER A 410 26.99 -5.97 10.52
CA SER A 410 26.32 -5.33 11.66
C SER A 410 25.02 -4.68 11.21
N THR A 411 24.07 -4.51 12.15
CA THR A 411 22.77 -3.87 11.87
C THR A 411 22.94 -2.46 11.30
N GLU A 412 23.91 -1.70 11.82
CA GLU A 412 24.24 -0.34 11.36
C GLU A 412 24.72 -0.33 9.90
N THR A 413 25.61 -1.26 9.56
CA THR A 413 26.11 -1.42 8.19
C THR A 413 24.99 -1.84 7.25
N SER A 414 24.13 -2.74 7.68
CA SER A 414 22.96 -3.19 6.93
C SER A 414 21.97 -2.05 6.65
N ILE A 415 21.69 -1.20 7.65
CA ILE A 415 20.86 0.01 7.48
C ILE A 415 21.51 0.98 6.49
N SER A 416 22.83 1.23 6.61
CA SER A 416 23.53 2.12 5.67
C SER A 416 23.50 1.56 4.25
N LEU A 417 23.72 0.24 4.07
CA LEU A 417 23.68 -0.41 2.76
C LEU A 417 22.28 -0.40 2.15
N MET A 418 21.23 -0.57 2.96
CA MET A 418 19.84 -0.42 2.55
C MET A 418 19.57 0.97 1.97
N GLY A 419 20.10 2.03 2.60
CA GLY A 419 20.03 3.40 2.07
C GLY A 419 20.75 3.59 0.75
N VAL A 420 21.94 2.97 0.58
CA VAL A 420 22.69 3.00 -0.71
C VAL A 420 21.88 2.30 -1.80
N LEU A 421 21.33 1.11 -1.54
CA LEU A 421 20.50 0.39 -2.49
C LEU A 421 19.27 1.21 -2.88
N MET A 422 18.66 1.91 -1.93
CA MET A 422 17.54 2.82 -2.17
C MET A 422 17.92 3.92 -3.18
N ILE A 423 19.08 4.57 -3.01
CA ILE A 423 19.59 5.61 -3.92
C ILE A 423 19.83 5.02 -5.31
N VAL A 424 20.52 3.88 -5.39
CA VAL A 424 20.84 3.23 -6.66
C VAL A 424 19.57 2.87 -7.43
N CYS A 425 18.58 2.28 -6.77
CA CYS A 425 17.32 1.93 -7.42
C CYS A 425 16.51 3.16 -7.86
N THR A 426 16.64 4.27 -7.12
CA THR A 426 15.97 5.53 -7.48
C THR A 426 16.47 6.10 -8.82
N LEU A 427 17.72 5.81 -9.22
CA LEU A 427 18.25 6.25 -10.52
C LEU A 427 17.43 5.71 -11.69
N SER A 428 16.76 4.56 -11.53
CA SER A 428 15.88 3.99 -12.56
C SER A 428 14.69 4.86 -12.93
N VAL A 429 14.27 5.77 -12.06
CA VAL A 429 13.18 6.74 -12.34
C VAL A 429 13.51 7.62 -13.54
N ALA A 430 14.80 7.89 -13.78
CA ALA A 430 15.27 8.66 -14.94
C ALA A 430 14.94 7.99 -16.29
N LEU A 431 14.70 6.69 -16.31
CA LEU A 431 14.34 5.93 -17.49
C LEU A 431 12.83 6.00 -17.82
N ILE A 432 12.01 6.54 -16.90
CA ILE A 432 10.58 6.68 -17.15
C ILE A 432 10.34 7.81 -18.16
N TYR A 433 9.72 7.45 -19.26
CA TYR A 433 9.37 8.38 -20.34
C TYR A 433 7.93 8.16 -20.80
N PHE A 434 7.17 9.24 -20.88
CA PHE A 434 5.82 9.25 -21.40
C PHE A 434 5.80 10.01 -22.74
N PRO A 435 5.37 9.40 -23.86
CA PRO A 435 5.39 10.04 -25.17
C PRO A 435 4.69 11.40 -25.20
N LYS A 436 3.56 11.53 -24.50
CA LYS A 436 2.74 12.75 -24.43
C LYS A 436 3.33 13.83 -23.53
N TRP A 437 3.93 13.45 -22.40
CA TRP A 437 4.38 14.40 -21.35
C TRP A 437 5.89 14.49 -21.21
N GLY A 438 6.64 13.62 -21.88
CA GLY A 438 8.08 13.54 -21.74
C GLY A 438 8.52 12.72 -20.52
N GLY A 439 9.79 12.87 -20.15
CA GLY A 439 10.44 12.25 -18.97
C GLY A 439 11.12 13.30 -18.10
N MET A 440 11.99 12.85 -17.18
CA MET A 440 12.73 13.77 -16.31
C MET A 440 13.58 14.77 -17.09
N PHE A 441 14.31 14.30 -18.12
CA PHE A 441 15.32 15.07 -18.85
C PHE A 441 14.86 15.42 -20.27
N CYS A 442 13.96 14.62 -20.87
CA CYS A 442 13.50 14.77 -22.24
C CYS A 442 12.11 15.36 -22.28
N GLY A 443 11.85 16.26 -23.23
CA GLY A 443 10.51 16.77 -23.51
C GLY A 443 9.62 15.75 -24.21
N PRO A 444 8.32 16.06 -24.44
CA PRO A 444 7.41 15.21 -25.18
C PRO A 444 7.90 15.01 -26.61
N SER A 445 7.67 13.84 -27.19
CA SER A 445 7.95 13.57 -28.61
C SER A 445 6.82 14.14 -29.46
N VAL A 446 6.92 15.39 -29.85
CA VAL A 446 5.98 16.05 -30.75
C VAL A 446 6.22 15.52 -32.17
N GLY A 447 5.28 14.80 -32.74
CA GLY A 447 5.16 14.65 -34.20
C GLY A 447 5.48 13.29 -34.83
N ARG A 448 5.33 12.17 -34.16
CA ARG A 448 5.32 10.83 -34.81
C ARG A 448 4.33 9.89 -34.17
N TYR A 449 3.04 10.11 -34.33
CA TYR A 449 2.08 9.03 -34.08
C TYR A 449 1.03 8.99 -35.15
N SER A 450 1.05 7.91 -35.91
CA SER A 450 -0.07 7.48 -36.75
C SER A 450 -1.18 7.01 -35.80
N SER A 451 -2.33 7.65 -35.96
CA SER A 451 -3.62 7.27 -35.39
C SER A 451 -3.88 5.76 -35.44
N GLY A 452 -4.16 5.14 -34.34
CA GLY A 452 -4.74 3.81 -34.38
C GLY A 452 -5.15 3.22 -33.05
N GLU A 453 -4.28 3.19 -32.05
CA GLU A 453 -4.55 2.44 -30.83
C GLU A 453 -4.38 3.21 -29.51
N GLU A 454 -3.66 4.32 -29.51
CA GLU A 454 -3.43 5.14 -28.31
C GLU A 454 -4.39 6.34 -28.19
N GLU A 455 -5.13 6.68 -29.23
CA GLU A 455 -6.03 7.86 -29.25
C GLU A 455 -7.25 7.69 -28.32
N GLN A 456 -7.70 6.45 -28.07
CA GLN A 456 -8.76 6.16 -27.10
C GLN A 456 -8.31 6.29 -25.64
N ASP A 457 -7.02 6.12 -25.37
CA ASP A 457 -6.44 6.27 -24.02
C ASP A 457 -6.10 7.76 -23.70
N HIS A 458 -6.07 8.63 -24.70
CA HIS A 458 -5.47 9.96 -24.59
C HIS A 458 -6.43 11.14 -24.48
N SER A 459 -7.67 11.02 -24.95
CA SER A 459 -8.60 12.18 -24.99
C SER A 459 -9.11 12.60 -23.61
N ALA A 460 -9.10 11.73 -22.62
CA ALA A 460 -9.72 11.93 -21.32
C ALA A 460 -8.80 12.49 -20.22
N LEU A 461 -7.59 12.94 -20.55
CA LEU A 461 -6.64 13.50 -19.55
C LEU A 461 -6.37 15.00 -19.70
N LEU A 462 -7.06 15.69 -20.61
CA LEU A 462 -6.78 17.09 -20.95
C LEU A 462 -7.93 18.09 -20.69
N ASP A 463 -9.10 17.62 -20.23
CA ASP A 463 -10.18 18.53 -19.83
C ASP A 463 -10.34 18.59 -18.31
#